data_30c59c258de8cb93ba0e035e3c88baa0
#
_entry.id   30c59c258de8cb93ba0e035e3c88baa0
#
_cell.length_a   1.000
_cell.length_b   1.000
_cell.length_c   1.000
_cell.angle_alpha   90.00
_cell.angle_beta   90.00
_cell.angle_gamma   90.00
#
_symmetry.space_group_name_H-M   'P 1'
#
loop_
_entity.id
_entity.type
_entity.pdbx_description
1 polymer ?
#
loop_
_entity_poly.entity_id
_entity_poly.type
_entity_poly.pdbx_seq_one_letter_code
_entity_poly.pdbx_strand_id
1 'polypeptide(L)'
;MEIESDKMTETGFDLSARHYGYKNRFGLTHRRTLVFETEEGKLTLKDETLGCGGVTARQYFHLSPLCEAVQKSAKEVLVKGPSFEIEVEFFDVRSVRLIIGDEHLPLGFRSAHLGKREPCSVIMTETNCIGQDSLISSFKIRNLK
;
A
#
# COMPACT_ATOMS: atom_id res chain seq x y z
N MET A 1 -15.08 -11.02 -5.29
CA MET A 1 -14.12 -10.99 -4.16
C MET A 1 -14.43 -12.19 -3.30
N GLU A 2 -13.40 -12.90 -2.85
CA GLU A 2 -13.49 -14.11 -2.03
C GLU A 2 -12.56 -13.92 -0.83
N ILE A 3 -13.09 -14.11 0.38
CA ILE A 3 -12.30 -14.08 1.62
C ILE A 3 -11.73 -15.49 1.82
N GLU A 4 -10.42 -15.61 1.96
CA GLU A 4 -9.71 -16.88 2.11
C GLU A 4 -9.31 -17.15 3.57
N SER A 5 -9.00 -16.09 4.31
CA SER A 5 -8.67 -16.15 5.74
C SER A 5 -9.23 -14.93 6.44
N ASP A 6 -9.81 -15.13 7.62
CA ASP A 6 -10.27 -14.09 8.54
C ASP A 6 -10.06 -14.61 9.96
N LYS A 7 -8.88 -14.31 10.52
CA LYS A 7 -8.48 -14.76 11.85
C LYS A 7 -8.19 -13.55 12.72
N MET A 8 -8.96 -13.40 13.79
CA MET A 8 -8.70 -12.45 14.87
C MET A 8 -8.08 -13.20 16.04
N THR A 9 -7.04 -12.63 16.64
CA THR A 9 -6.36 -13.14 17.82
C THR A 9 -6.22 -12.03 18.86
N GLU A 10 -5.83 -12.39 20.09
CA GLU A 10 -5.53 -11.39 21.13
C GLU A 10 -4.30 -10.52 20.74
N THR A 11 -3.42 -11.05 19.92
CA THR A 11 -2.15 -10.41 19.51
C THR A 11 -2.19 -9.79 18.11
N GLY A 12 -3.37 -9.79 17.44
CA GLY A 12 -3.47 -9.18 16.13
C GLY A 12 -4.53 -9.80 15.22
N PHE A 13 -4.33 -9.69 13.90
CA PHE A 13 -5.21 -10.32 12.90
C PHE A 13 -4.45 -10.79 11.66
N ASP A 14 -5.02 -11.77 10.97
CA ASP A 14 -4.63 -12.23 9.64
C ASP A 14 -5.88 -12.25 8.75
N LEU A 15 -5.87 -11.42 7.72
CA LEU A 15 -6.95 -11.32 6.73
C LEU A 15 -6.39 -11.53 5.33
N SER A 16 -6.97 -12.47 4.58
CA SER A 16 -6.62 -12.71 3.18
C SER A 16 -7.87 -12.72 2.30
N ALA A 17 -7.79 -12.04 1.17
CA ALA A 17 -8.88 -11.99 0.19
C ALA A 17 -8.35 -12.01 -1.24
N ARG A 18 -9.16 -12.57 -2.15
CA ARG A 18 -8.87 -12.68 -3.58
C ARG A 18 -9.85 -11.85 -4.41
N HIS A 19 -9.32 -11.22 -5.46
CA HIS A 19 -10.06 -10.36 -6.36
C HIS A 19 -9.85 -10.79 -7.82
N TYR A 20 -10.96 -10.97 -8.56
CA TYR A 20 -10.95 -11.49 -9.93
C TYR A 20 -11.18 -10.41 -11.00
N GLY A 21 -11.26 -9.13 -10.65
CA GLY A 21 -11.61 -8.03 -11.56
C GLY A 21 -10.61 -7.83 -12.71
N TYR A 22 -9.40 -8.32 -12.56
CA TYR A 22 -8.37 -8.25 -13.60
C TYR A 22 -8.30 -9.48 -14.50
N LYS A 23 -9.05 -10.56 -14.17
CA LYS A 23 -8.97 -11.85 -14.85
C LYS A 23 -9.31 -11.77 -16.34
N ASN A 24 -10.43 -11.11 -16.68
CA ASN A 24 -10.91 -11.05 -18.05
C ASN A 24 -10.03 -10.17 -18.96
N ARG A 25 -9.41 -9.11 -18.42
CA ARG A 25 -8.63 -8.15 -19.19
C ARG A 25 -7.14 -8.50 -19.26
N PHE A 26 -6.60 -9.02 -18.17
CA PHE A 26 -5.16 -9.24 -18.02
C PHE A 26 -4.79 -10.70 -17.71
N GLY A 27 -5.76 -11.60 -17.60
CA GLY A 27 -5.52 -12.99 -17.17
C GLY A 27 -5.08 -13.12 -15.72
N LEU A 28 -5.22 -12.06 -14.92
CA LEU A 28 -4.60 -11.91 -13.62
C LEU A 28 -5.63 -12.00 -12.49
N THR A 29 -5.32 -12.79 -11.47
CA THR A 29 -6.01 -12.77 -10.18
C THR A 29 -5.12 -12.07 -9.16
N HIS A 30 -5.70 -11.18 -8.37
CA HIS A 30 -5.02 -10.46 -7.30
C HIS A 30 -5.46 -11.01 -5.95
N ARG A 31 -4.50 -11.31 -5.08
CA ARG A 31 -4.69 -11.71 -3.70
C ARG A 31 -4.01 -10.71 -2.79
N ARG A 32 -4.71 -10.26 -1.74
CA ARG A 32 -4.14 -9.40 -0.71
C ARG A 32 -4.22 -10.09 0.65
N THR A 33 -3.10 -10.09 1.36
CA THR A 33 -3.01 -10.55 2.74
C THR A 33 -2.56 -9.40 3.62
N LEU A 34 -3.24 -9.22 4.74
CA LEU A 34 -2.94 -8.26 5.80
C LEU A 34 -2.68 -9.04 7.09
N VAL A 35 -1.51 -8.84 7.68
CA VAL A 35 -1.15 -9.39 8.99
C VAL A 35 -0.79 -8.24 9.90
N PHE A 36 -1.48 -8.12 11.03
CA PHE A 36 -1.18 -7.12 12.05
C PHE A 36 -0.74 -7.79 13.34
N GLU A 37 0.38 -7.32 13.88
CA GLU A 37 1.02 -7.79 15.10
C GLU A 37 0.97 -6.66 16.14
N THR A 38 0.09 -6.79 17.14
CA THR A 38 -0.20 -5.72 18.13
C THR A 38 1.03 -5.37 18.96
N GLU A 39 1.79 -6.37 19.44
CA GLU A 39 2.97 -6.16 20.28
C GLU A 39 4.08 -5.38 19.55
N GLU A 40 4.25 -5.63 18.27
CA GLU A 40 5.24 -4.94 17.43
C GLU A 40 4.73 -3.62 16.86
N GLY A 41 3.42 -3.38 16.92
CA GLY A 41 2.77 -2.27 16.21
C GLY A 41 3.00 -2.34 14.70
N LYS A 42 3.01 -3.56 14.14
CA LYS A 42 3.43 -3.81 12.76
C LYS A 42 2.29 -4.37 11.93
N LEU A 43 2.05 -3.73 10.79
CA LEU A 43 1.18 -4.23 9.73
C LEU A 43 2.02 -4.67 8.55
N THR A 44 1.87 -5.92 8.15
CA THR A 44 2.45 -6.45 6.89
C THR A 44 1.32 -6.59 5.87
N LEU A 45 1.51 -5.98 4.71
CA LEU A 45 0.62 -6.09 3.55
C LEU A 45 1.38 -6.84 2.45
N LYS A 46 0.78 -7.94 1.97
CA LYS A 46 1.29 -8.72 0.85
C LYS A 46 0.27 -8.72 -0.27
N ASP A 47 0.65 -8.20 -1.44
CA ASP A 47 -0.12 -8.30 -2.68
C ASP A 47 0.50 -9.34 -3.60
N GLU A 48 -0.27 -10.32 -4.02
CA GLU A 48 0.16 -11.38 -4.93
C GLU A 48 -0.63 -11.28 -6.24
N THR A 49 0.10 -11.39 -7.34
CA THR A 49 -0.47 -11.50 -8.68
C THR A 49 -0.30 -12.92 -9.17
N LEU A 50 -1.40 -13.55 -9.64
CA LEU A 50 -1.43 -14.94 -10.07
C LEU A 50 -1.90 -15.02 -11.52
N GLY A 51 -1.11 -15.67 -12.38
CA GLY A 51 -1.50 -16.00 -13.75
C GLY A 51 -1.33 -14.90 -14.78
N CYS A 52 -0.47 -13.92 -14.56
CA CYS A 52 -0.27 -12.83 -15.52
C CYS A 52 0.93 -13.05 -16.44
N GLY A 53 0.88 -12.42 -17.63
CA GLY A 53 2.01 -12.27 -18.53
C GLY A 53 2.38 -10.80 -18.69
N GLY A 54 3.53 -10.38 -18.12
CA GLY A 54 4.19 -9.11 -18.45
C GLY A 54 3.35 -7.82 -18.22
N VAL A 55 2.81 -7.62 -17.03
CA VAL A 55 2.11 -6.39 -16.66
C VAL A 55 2.90 -5.58 -15.64
N THR A 56 2.74 -4.26 -15.68
CA THR A 56 3.23 -3.38 -14.62
C THR A 56 2.13 -3.21 -13.57
N ALA A 57 2.41 -3.63 -12.32
CA ALA A 57 1.54 -3.40 -11.18
C ALA A 57 1.98 -2.15 -10.41
N ARG A 58 1.00 -1.39 -9.94
CA ARG A 58 1.21 -0.22 -9.08
C ARG A 58 0.33 -0.31 -7.85
N GLN A 59 0.91 0.00 -6.69
CA GLN A 59 0.17 0.22 -5.45
C GLN A 59 0.16 1.72 -5.15
N TYR A 60 -0.93 2.21 -4.59
CA TYR A 60 -1.09 3.60 -4.19
C TYR A 60 -1.54 3.67 -2.75
N PHE A 61 -0.72 4.28 -1.90
CA PHE A 61 -1.04 4.54 -0.49
C PHE A 61 -1.31 6.03 -0.32
N HIS A 62 -2.58 6.38 -0.23
CA HIS A 62 -3.02 7.76 -0.02
C HIS A 62 -2.94 8.09 1.47
N LEU A 63 -2.19 9.12 1.81
CA LEU A 63 -2.04 9.56 3.19
C LEU A 63 -3.06 10.64 3.54
N SER A 64 -3.37 10.74 4.83
CA SER A 64 -4.12 11.89 5.34
C SER A 64 -3.35 13.18 5.05
N PRO A 65 -4.02 14.31 4.72
CA PRO A 65 -3.36 15.62 4.59
C PRO A 65 -2.70 16.10 5.87
N LEU A 66 -3.05 15.52 7.01
CA LEU A 66 -2.39 15.78 8.30
C LEU A 66 -1.07 15.04 8.45
N CYS A 67 -0.71 14.19 7.47
CA CYS A 67 0.52 13.43 7.48
C CYS A 67 1.51 14.02 6.47
N GLU A 68 2.76 14.13 6.91
CA GLU A 68 3.91 14.41 6.05
C GLU A 68 4.64 13.11 5.75
N ALA A 69 5.13 12.95 4.51
CA ALA A 69 5.93 11.80 4.13
C ALA A 69 7.31 12.25 3.64
N VAL A 70 8.33 11.51 4.07
CA VAL A 70 9.73 11.74 3.69
C VAL A 70 10.33 10.43 3.20
N GLN A 71 10.86 10.42 1.99
CA GLN A 71 11.59 9.27 1.45
C GLN A 71 12.97 9.18 2.11
N LYS A 72 13.24 8.09 2.82
CA LYS A 72 14.48 7.84 3.54
C LYS A 72 15.53 7.14 2.67
N SER A 73 15.07 6.20 1.85
CA SER A 73 15.90 5.46 0.90
C SER A 73 15.10 5.13 -0.36
N ALA A 74 15.68 4.34 -1.26
CA ALA A 74 14.99 3.87 -2.47
C ALA A 74 13.71 3.06 -2.17
N LYS A 75 13.61 2.46 -0.98
CA LYS A 75 12.50 1.57 -0.58
C LYS A 75 11.89 1.88 0.78
N GLU A 76 12.28 2.98 1.42
CA GLU A 76 11.82 3.35 2.75
C GLU A 76 11.20 4.74 2.75
N VAL A 77 10.04 4.86 3.38
CA VAL A 77 9.35 6.14 3.58
C VAL A 77 8.99 6.27 5.06
N LEU A 78 9.27 7.45 5.64
CA LEU A 78 8.80 7.82 6.97
C LEU A 78 7.56 8.69 6.81
N VAL A 79 6.45 8.27 7.42
CA VAL A 79 5.21 9.03 7.50
C VAL A 79 5.08 9.60 8.90
N LYS A 80 4.91 10.91 9.02
CA LYS A 80 4.72 11.64 10.27
C LYS A 80 3.29 12.13 10.38
N GLY A 81 2.59 11.69 11.39
CA GLY A 81 1.29 12.22 11.80
C GLY A 81 1.40 13.14 13.01
N PRO A 82 0.29 13.73 13.48
CA PRO A 82 0.31 14.66 14.62
C PRO A 82 0.81 14.05 15.93
N SER A 83 0.64 12.73 16.13
CA SER A 83 1.01 12.02 17.36
C SER A 83 1.63 10.64 17.13
N PHE A 84 1.99 10.34 15.88
CA PHE A 84 2.58 9.05 15.53
C PHE A 84 3.58 9.19 14.38
N GLU A 85 4.46 8.21 14.25
CA GLU A 85 5.28 7.98 13.07
C GLU A 85 5.02 6.55 12.56
N ILE A 86 5.09 6.39 11.23
CA ILE A 86 5.05 5.07 10.58
C ILE A 86 6.28 4.94 9.70
N GLU A 87 7.10 3.95 10.01
CA GLU A 87 8.17 3.52 9.11
C GLU A 87 7.56 2.54 8.10
N VAL A 88 7.67 2.87 6.82
CA VAL A 88 7.17 2.05 5.72
C VAL A 88 8.33 1.52 4.92
N GLU A 89 8.43 0.21 4.79
CA GLU A 89 9.44 -0.48 4.00
C GLU A 89 8.77 -1.32 2.90
N PHE A 90 9.32 -1.25 1.69
CA PHE A 90 8.80 -1.93 0.51
C PHE A 90 9.80 -2.97 0.01
N PHE A 91 9.31 -4.20 -0.17
CA PHE A 91 10.11 -5.33 -0.68
C PHE A 91 9.58 -5.73 -2.07
N ASP A 92 10.48 -6.24 -2.90
CA ASP A 92 10.18 -6.76 -4.24
C ASP A 92 9.53 -5.75 -5.19
N VAL A 93 9.76 -4.45 -4.93
CA VAL A 93 9.33 -3.36 -5.81
C VAL A 93 10.50 -2.83 -6.64
N ARG A 94 10.20 -2.43 -7.89
CA ARG A 94 11.14 -1.80 -8.80
C ARG A 94 11.43 -0.36 -8.39
N SER A 95 10.40 0.38 -7.98
CA SER A 95 10.53 1.78 -7.59
C SER A 95 9.48 2.16 -6.54
N VAL A 96 9.85 3.15 -5.73
CA VAL A 96 8.98 3.85 -4.79
C VAL A 96 9.05 5.33 -5.11
N ARG A 97 7.91 5.99 -5.24
CA ARG A 97 7.81 7.43 -5.50
C ARG A 97 6.85 8.08 -4.51
N LEU A 98 7.26 9.22 -3.99
CA LEU A 98 6.40 10.09 -3.21
C LEU A 98 5.86 11.19 -4.12
N ILE A 99 4.53 11.33 -4.21
CA ILE A 99 3.83 12.26 -5.09
C ILE A 99 2.94 13.14 -4.24
N ILE A 100 2.99 14.46 -4.46
CA ILE A 100 2.19 15.45 -3.74
C ILE A 100 1.64 16.44 -4.77
N GLY A 101 0.32 16.46 -4.94
CA GLY A 101 -0.36 17.45 -5.78
C GLY A 101 0.16 17.53 -7.22
N ASP A 102 0.40 16.41 -7.88
CA ASP A 102 0.93 16.37 -9.26
C ASP A 102 -0.22 16.48 -10.27
N GLU A 103 -0.32 17.64 -10.93
CA GLU A 103 -1.35 17.91 -11.94
C GLU A 103 -1.15 17.09 -13.24
N HIS A 104 0.09 16.75 -13.59
CA HIS A 104 0.39 16.01 -14.81
C HIS A 104 0.03 14.52 -14.67
N LEU A 105 0.17 13.97 -13.46
CA LEU A 105 -0.17 12.58 -13.18
C LEU A 105 -1.59 12.41 -12.62
N PRO A 106 -2.39 13.43 -12.46
CA PRO A 106 -3.54 13.69 -11.59
C PRO A 106 -3.55 12.87 -10.28
N LEU A 107 -2.41 12.82 -9.61
CA LEU A 107 -2.19 12.09 -8.36
C LEU A 107 -1.80 13.01 -7.21
N GLY A 108 -1.93 12.53 -5.98
CA GLY A 108 -1.58 13.31 -4.80
C GLY A 108 -2.63 14.36 -4.44
N PHE A 109 -3.89 14.05 -4.66
CA PHE A 109 -5.01 14.87 -4.28
C PHE A 109 -6.08 14.07 -3.54
N ARG A 110 -6.78 14.74 -2.64
CA ARG A 110 -8.03 14.27 -2.06
C ARG A 110 -9.15 15.26 -2.30
N SER A 111 -10.38 14.80 -2.24
CA SER A 111 -11.58 15.63 -2.21
C SER A 111 -12.37 15.36 -0.93
N ALA A 112 -12.39 16.33 -0.01
CA ALA A 112 -13.20 16.23 1.21
C ALA A 112 -14.65 16.64 0.95
N HIS A 113 -14.87 17.48 -0.07
CA HIS A 113 -16.19 17.97 -0.48
C HIS A 113 -16.26 18.02 -2.00
N LEU A 114 -17.48 17.88 -2.54
CA LEU A 114 -17.73 17.98 -3.98
C LEU A 114 -17.18 19.31 -4.54
N GLY A 115 -16.40 19.22 -5.61
CA GLY A 115 -15.80 20.39 -6.28
C GLY A 115 -14.56 20.99 -5.60
N LYS A 116 -14.08 20.41 -4.49
CA LYS A 116 -12.82 20.82 -3.85
C LYS A 116 -11.78 19.73 -3.95
N ARG A 117 -10.56 20.13 -4.32
CA ARG A 117 -9.40 19.24 -4.41
C ARG A 117 -8.25 19.83 -3.58
N GLU A 118 -7.70 19.07 -2.66
CA GLU A 118 -6.58 19.46 -1.80
C GLU A 118 -5.40 18.53 -2.02
N PRO A 119 -4.16 19.05 -2.09
CA PRO A 119 -2.97 18.19 -2.17
C PRO A 119 -2.87 17.26 -0.96
N CYS A 120 -2.45 16.02 -1.21
CA CYS A 120 -2.07 15.07 -0.16
C CYS A 120 -0.90 14.23 -0.64
N SER A 121 -0.17 13.62 0.28
CA SER A 121 0.92 12.71 -0.07
C SER A 121 0.37 11.37 -0.53
N VAL A 122 0.92 10.83 -1.60
CA VAL A 122 0.67 9.47 -2.09
C VAL A 122 2.01 8.76 -2.26
N ILE A 123 2.16 7.62 -1.62
CA ILE A 123 3.28 6.72 -1.89
C ILE A 123 2.85 5.79 -3.02
N MET A 124 3.57 5.81 -4.12
CA MET A 124 3.34 4.93 -5.27
C MET A 124 4.49 3.95 -5.39
N THR A 125 4.18 2.66 -5.40
CA THR A 125 5.14 1.62 -5.77
C THR A 125 4.86 1.09 -7.17
N GLU A 126 5.89 0.59 -7.83
CA GLU A 126 5.78 -0.01 -9.15
C GLU A 126 6.64 -1.28 -9.23
N THR A 127 6.10 -2.34 -9.82
CA THR A 127 6.84 -3.55 -10.15
C THR A 127 6.37 -4.15 -11.48
N ASN A 128 7.22 -4.94 -12.12
CA ASN A 128 6.84 -5.73 -13.29
C ASN A 128 6.47 -7.13 -12.82
N CYS A 129 5.26 -7.57 -13.12
CA CYS A 129 4.77 -8.90 -12.79
C CYS A 129 4.89 -9.81 -14.01
N ILE A 130 5.62 -10.93 -13.85
CA ILE A 130 5.84 -11.95 -14.87
C ILE A 130 5.48 -13.31 -14.27
N GLY A 131 4.20 -13.66 -14.30
CA GLY A 131 3.71 -14.92 -13.75
C GLY A 131 3.13 -14.79 -12.35
N GLN A 132 3.76 -15.38 -11.35
CA GLN A 132 3.38 -15.23 -9.95
C GLN A 132 4.39 -14.34 -9.25
N ASP A 133 3.96 -13.16 -8.85
CA ASP A 133 4.77 -12.18 -8.16
C ASP A 133 4.12 -11.73 -6.86
N SER A 134 4.94 -11.28 -5.91
CA SER A 134 4.47 -10.70 -4.65
C SER A 134 5.14 -9.36 -4.38
N LEU A 135 4.36 -8.40 -3.89
CA LEU A 135 4.82 -7.13 -3.37
C LEU A 135 4.53 -7.09 -1.88
N ILE A 136 5.55 -6.87 -1.08
CA ILE A 136 5.41 -6.83 0.37
C ILE A 136 5.68 -5.41 0.85
N SER A 137 4.79 -4.90 1.69
CA SER A 137 4.94 -3.60 2.36
C SER A 137 4.81 -3.82 3.87
N SER A 138 5.75 -3.32 4.63
CA SER A 138 5.77 -3.37 6.09
C SER A 138 5.56 -1.96 6.65
N PHE A 139 4.63 -1.80 7.58
CA PHE A 139 4.30 -0.56 8.24
C PHE A 139 4.53 -0.74 9.74
N LYS A 140 5.53 -0.08 10.29
CA LYS A 140 5.82 -0.10 11.72
C LYS A 140 5.38 1.21 12.36
N ILE A 141 4.38 1.13 13.22
CA ILE A 141 3.75 2.27 13.88
C ILE A 141 4.47 2.54 15.19
N ARG A 142 4.82 3.80 15.42
CA ARG A 142 5.38 4.30 16.68
C ARG A 142 4.53 5.46 17.17
N ASN A 143 4.01 5.38 18.37
CA ASN A 143 3.35 6.51 19.02
C ASN A 143 4.40 7.48 19.54
N LEU A 144 4.26 8.74 19.21
CA LEU A 144 5.04 9.83 19.80
C LEU A 144 4.39 10.18 21.14
N LYS A 145 5.18 10.12 22.22
CA LYS A 145 4.72 10.52 23.55
C LYS A 145 4.58 12.01 23.66
#